data_76ce5a1298043360a27f0622bc9f5201
#
_entry.id   76ce5a1298043360a27f0622bc9f5201
#
_cell.length_a   1.000
_cell.length_b   1.000
_cell.length_c   1.000
_cell.angle_alpha   90.00
_cell.angle_beta   90.00
_cell.angle_gamma   90.00
#
_symmetry.space_group_name_H-M   'P 1'
#
loop_
_entity.id
_entity.type
_entity.pdbx_description
1 polymer ?
#
loop_
_entity_poly.entity_id
_entity_poly.type
_entity_poly.pdbx_seq_one_letter_code
_entity_poly.pdbx_strand_id
1 'polypeptide(L)'
;ILLLLMAVMILAFTVICPIVTVRSGFLYKDAILVPAEEDGCTVYSGKIRGTAASFTVSADKTVIFQYGNTVYGPYTVKEDPAAIPKDSDLQAQMTGIELRCGGEIVFRGGVVNSGDWRMLYNEDGSFDLLRSITATMSDGTMEPSVSTILDLTDGPALTHKGTWLGWFGGVLICVITALAMLFADELFRWNASFLVRNAEEAEPSDWEIAGRYITWTVLPVMAAVIFILGLK
;
A
#
# COMPACT_ATOMS: atom_id res chain seq x y z
N ILE A 1 -21.83 -24.74 13.62
CA ILE A 1 -22.09 -23.47 12.94
C ILE A 1 -20.82 -22.64 12.85
N LEU A 2 -20.12 -22.35 13.96
CA LEU A 2 -18.91 -21.49 13.99
C LEU A 2 -17.76 -22.05 13.15
N LEU A 3 -17.47 -23.36 13.22
CA LEU A 3 -16.48 -24.04 12.38
C LEU A 3 -16.78 -23.89 10.88
N LEU A 4 -18.06 -24.00 10.50
CA LEU A 4 -18.49 -23.79 9.12
C LEU A 4 -18.26 -22.34 8.67
N LEU A 5 -18.58 -21.39 9.53
CA LEU A 5 -18.35 -19.96 9.26
C LEU A 5 -16.87 -19.62 9.07
N MET A 6 -15.99 -20.19 9.91
CA MET A 6 -14.53 -20.03 9.76
C MET A 6 -14.04 -20.68 8.45
N ALA A 7 -14.55 -21.86 8.07
CA ALA A 7 -14.19 -22.51 6.82
C ALA A 7 -14.60 -21.66 5.60
N VAL A 8 -15.82 -21.11 5.60
CA VAL A 8 -16.30 -20.21 4.55
C VAL A 8 -15.43 -18.95 4.49
N MET A 9 -15.07 -18.38 5.65
CA MET A 9 -14.20 -17.21 5.73
C MET A 9 -12.81 -17.50 5.13
N ILE A 10 -12.18 -18.61 5.48
CA ILE A 10 -10.89 -19.03 4.90
C ILE A 10 -11.00 -19.16 3.39
N LEU A 11 -12.02 -19.84 2.88
CA LEU A 11 -12.22 -20.02 1.44
C LEU A 11 -12.42 -18.70 0.73
N ALA A 12 -13.24 -17.79 1.27
CA ALA A 12 -13.47 -16.48 0.69
C ALA A 12 -12.17 -15.66 0.57
N PHE A 13 -11.39 -15.59 1.66
CA PHE A 13 -10.13 -14.84 1.65
C PHE A 13 -9.02 -15.54 0.85
N THR A 14 -9.05 -16.87 0.70
CA THR A 14 -8.15 -17.60 -0.20
C THR A 14 -8.37 -17.22 -1.67
N VAL A 15 -9.59 -16.85 -2.05
CA VAL A 15 -9.89 -16.35 -3.41
C VAL A 15 -9.60 -14.86 -3.53
N ILE A 16 -9.96 -14.05 -2.53
CA ILE A 16 -9.82 -12.58 -2.59
C ILE A 16 -8.35 -12.14 -2.48
N CYS A 17 -7.57 -12.76 -1.60
CA CYS A 17 -6.19 -12.36 -1.34
C CYS A 17 -5.30 -12.38 -2.60
N PRO A 18 -5.23 -13.44 -3.41
CA PRO A 18 -4.42 -13.42 -4.63
C PRO A 18 -4.93 -12.41 -5.66
N ILE A 19 -6.24 -12.18 -5.77
CA ILE A 19 -6.79 -11.18 -6.70
C ILE A 19 -6.33 -9.77 -6.33
N VAL A 20 -6.19 -9.48 -5.03
CA VAL A 20 -5.74 -8.17 -4.56
C VAL A 20 -4.22 -8.05 -4.64
N THR A 21 -3.47 -9.06 -4.20
CA THR A 21 -2.00 -9.02 -4.11
C THR A 21 -1.29 -9.15 -5.46
N VAL A 22 -1.92 -9.74 -6.49
CA VAL A 22 -1.35 -9.82 -7.85
C VAL A 22 -1.43 -8.47 -8.58
N ARG A 23 -2.34 -7.58 -8.18
CA ARG A 23 -2.44 -6.27 -8.81
C ARG A 23 -1.30 -5.37 -8.36
N SER A 24 -0.31 -5.20 -9.23
CA SER A 24 0.74 -4.19 -9.05
C SER A 24 0.37 -2.91 -9.79
N GLY A 25 0.76 -1.78 -9.23
CA GLY A 25 0.48 -0.49 -9.84
C GLY A 25 1.23 0.64 -9.14
N PHE A 26 1.10 1.84 -9.68
CA PHE A 26 1.67 3.05 -9.12
C PHE A 26 0.86 3.53 -7.93
N LEU A 27 1.51 3.68 -6.77
CA LEU A 27 0.86 4.19 -5.56
C LEU A 27 0.75 5.72 -5.63
N TYR A 28 -0.48 6.22 -5.63
CA TYR A 28 -0.75 7.65 -5.57
C TYR A 28 -1.92 7.94 -4.63
N LYS A 29 -1.70 8.78 -3.62
CA LYS A 29 -2.71 9.21 -2.60
C LYS A 29 -3.53 8.04 -2.04
N ASP A 30 -2.85 7.02 -1.52
CA ASP A 30 -3.43 5.79 -0.92
C ASP A 30 -4.20 4.89 -1.91
N ALA A 31 -4.11 5.16 -3.20
CA ALA A 31 -4.70 4.33 -4.25
C ALA A 31 -3.62 3.74 -5.16
N ILE A 32 -3.84 2.50 -5.57
CA ILE A 32 -2.99 1.84 -6.57
C ILE A 32 -3.62 2.02 -7.94
N LEU A 33 -2.89 2.66 -8.83
CA LEU A 33 -3.24 2.88 -10.23
C LEU A 33 -2.55 1.83 -11.08
N VAL A 34 -3.33 0.99 -11.74
CA VAL A 34 -2.81 -0.14 -12.52
C VAL A 34 -2.38 0.34 -13.89
N PRO A 35 -1.15 0.00 -14.34
CA PRO A 35 -0.69 0.36 -15.68
C PRO A 35 -1.38 -0.46 -16.76
N ALA A 36 -1.71 0.19 -17.85
CA ALA A 36 -2.16 -0.41 -19.12
C ALA A 36 -1.50 0.34 -20.28
N GLU A 37 -1.19 -0.35 -21.36
CA GLU A 37 -0.73 0.32 -22.58
C GLU A 37 -1.91 0.57 -23.50
N GLU A 38 -2.14 1.84 -23.84
CA GLU A 38 -3.21 2.31 -24.72
C GLU A 38 -2.62 3.30 -25.73
N ASP A 39 -2.79 3.04 -27.03
CA ASP A 39 -2.38 3.91 -28.13
C ASP A 39 -0.91 4.42 -28.05
N GLY A 40 0.00 3.59 -27.57
CA GLY A 40 1.42 3.95 -27.40
C GLY A 40 1.73 4.82 -26.19
N CYS A 41 0.77 5.00 -25.30
CA CYS A 41 0.91 5.66 -24.01
C CYS A 41 0.75 4.63 -22.88
N THR A 42 1.43 4.86 -21.75
CA THR A 42 1.18 4.10 -20.52
C THR A 42 0.13 4.83 -19.70
N VAL A 43 -1.01 4.18 -19.46
CA VAL A 43 -2.11 4.72 -18.67
C VAL A 43 -2.17 4.02 -17.32
N TYR A 44 -1.91 4.75 -16.24
CA TYR A 44 -2.08 4.27 -14.86
C TYR A 44 -3.48 4.64 -14.38
N SER A 45 -4.39 3.68 -14.25
CA SER A 45 -5.80 3.94 -13.94
C SER A 45 -6.27 3.27 -12.65
N GLY A 46 -7.21 3.92 -11.95
CA GLY A 46 -7.79 3.42 -10.71
C GLY A 46 -8.85 4.33 -10.12
N LYS A 47 -9.08 4.19 -8.81
CA LYS A 47 -10.01 5.06 -8.08
C LYS A 47 -9.33 5.62 -6.83
N ILE A 48 -9.31 6.95 -6.71
CA ILE A 48 -8.85 7.67 -5.53
C ILE A 48 -10.09 8.16 -4.78
N ARG A 49 -10.27 7.72 -3.54
CA ARG A 49 -11.44 8.08 -2.71
C ARG A 49 -12.79 7.85 -3.42
N GLY A 50 -12.87 6.77 -4.22
CA GLY A 50 -14.08 6.41 -4.97
C GLY A 50 -14.25 7.10 -6.33
N THR A 51 -13.48 8.14 -6.64
CA THR A 51 -13.50 8.87 -7.92
C THR A 51 -12.49 8.26 -8.88
N ALA A 52 -12.86 8.10 -10.15
CA ALA A 52 -11.95 7.62 -11.20
C ALA A 52 -10.76 8.57 -11.35
N ALA A 53 -9.56 8.01 -11.46
CA ALA A 53 -8.32 8.73 -11.64
C ALA A 53 -7.42 8.00 -12.63
N SER A 54 -6.73 8.75 -13.48
CA SER A 54 -5.74 8.18 -14.41
C SER A 54 -4.61 9.15 -14.68
N PHE A 55 -3.39 8.60 -14.76
CA PHE A 55 -2.24 9.27 -15.35
C PHE A 55 -1.99 8.69 -16.74
N THR A 56 -1.91 9.52 -17.74
CA THR A 56 -1.49 9.13 -19.09
C THR A 56 -0.07 9.65 -19.32
N VAL A 57 0.84 8.74 -19.58
CA VAL A 57 2.26 9.02 -19.85
C VAL A 57 2.55 8.69 -21.31
N SER A 58 2.86 9.70 -22.08
CA SER A 58 3.19 9.54 -23.50
C SER A 58 4.69 9.27 -23.70
N ALA A 59 5.07 8.72 -24.86
CA ALA A 59 6.45 8.39 -25.20
C ALA A 59 7.40 9.63 -25.20
N ASP A 60 6.86 10.83 -25.41
CA ASP A 60 7.59 12.12 -25.36
C ASP A 60 7.77 12.67 -23.93
N LYS A 61 7.49 11.85 -22.89
CA LYS A 61 7.54 12.23 -21.49
C LYS A 61 6.52 13.33 -21.09
N THR A 62 5.41 13.39 -21.81
CA THR A 62 4.27 14.24 -21.43
C THR A 62 3.35 13.46 -20.50
N VAL A 63 2.99 14.06 -19.36
CA VAL A 63 2.10 13.47 -18.36
C VAL A 63 0.81 14.27 -18.25
N ILE A 64 -0.33 13.61 -18.30
CA ILE A 64 -1.64 14.20 -18.07
C ILE A 64 -2.28 13.44 -16.90
N PHE A 65 -2.80 14.17 -15.91
CA PHE A 65 -3.54 13.58 -14.81
C PHE A 65 -5.00 13.96 -14.90
N GLN A 66 -5.87 12.97 -14.90
CA GLN A 66 -7.31 13.14 -14.84
C GLN A 66 -7.86 12.61 -13.52
N TYR A 67 -8.66 13.44 -12.83
CA TYR A 67 -9.37 13.08 -11.62
C TYR A 67 -10.85 13.44 -11.76
N GLY A 68 -11.70 12.45 -11.97
CA GLY A 68 -13.08 12.64 -12.33
C GLY A 68 -13.23 13.45 -13.62
N ASN A 69 -13.80 14.64 -13.51
CA ASN A 69 -13.95 15.58 -14.64
C ASN A 69 -12.85 16.65 -14.72
N THR A 70 -11.91 16.65 -13.78
CA THR A 70 -10.83 17.65 -13.75
C THR A 70 -9.58 17.06 -14.39
N VAL A 71 -8.96 17.84 -15.27
CA VAL A 71 -7.71 17.48 -15.97
C VAL A 71 -6.60 18.44 -15.52
N TYR A 72 -5.47 17.88 -15.13
CA TYR A 72 -4.24 18.60 -14.76
C TYR A 72 -3.15 18.32 -15.79
N GLY A 73 -2.40 19.33 -16.17
CA GLY A 73 -1.38 19.24 -17.20
C GLY A 73 -1.82 19.86 -18.54
N PRO A 74 -1.16 19.56 -19.66
CA PRO A 74 -0.06 18.59 -19.79
C PRO A 74 1.24 19.05 -19.09
N TYR A 75 1.89 18.11 -18.42
CA TYR A 75 3.20 18.30 -17.83
C TYR A 75 4.26 17.74 -18.76
N THR A 76 5.28 18.56 -19.09
CA THR A 76 6.40 18.14 -19.94
C THR A 76 7.71 18.26 -19.19
N VAL A 77 8.52 17.21 -19.22
CA VAL A 77 9.83 17.15 -18.58
C VAL A 77 10.91 17.24 -19.65
N LYS A 78 11.85 18.17 -19.47
CA LYS A 78 13.02 18.31 -20.33
C LYS A 78 14.29 18.33 -19.49
N GLU A 79 15.33 17.69 -19.99
CA GLU A 79 16.67 17.83 -19.43
C GLU A 79 17.21 19.23 -19.74
N ASP A 80 17.68 19.93 -18.71
CA ASP A 80 18.32 21.25 -18.83
C ASP A 80 19.56 21.31 -17.92
N PRO A 81 20.73 20.94 -18.42
CA PRO A 81 21.97 21.01 -17.63
C PRO A 81 22.28 22.41 -17.08
N ALA A 82 21.72 23.47 -17.69
CA ALA A 82 21.94 24.85 -17.21
C ALA A 82 21.12 25.16 -15.93
N ALA A 83 20.15 24.32 -15.59
CA ALA A 83 19.34 24.45 -14.37
C ALA A 83 20.06 23.91 -13.12
N ILE A 84 21.21 23.25 -13.24
CA ILE A 84 21.96 22.74 -12.11
C ILE A 84 22.57 23.90 -11.32
N PRO A 85 22.35 23.99 -9.99
CA PRO A 85 22.96 25.01 -9.13
C PRO A 85 24.49 24.94 -9.18
N LYS A 86 25.16 26.07 -9.40
CA LYS A 86 26.62 26.15 -9.60
C LYS A 86 27.43 25.97 -8.31
N ASP A 87 26.81 26.32 -7.17
CA ASP A 87 27.48 26.35 -5.85
C ASP A 87 27.13 25.15 -4.96
N SER A 88 26.70 24.04 -5.57
CA SER A 88 26.32 22.83 -4.82
C SER A 88 27.42 21.78 -4.83
N ASP A 89 27.78 21.27 -3.65
CA ASP A 89 28.71 20.12 -3.49
C ASP A 89 28.21 18.85 -4.19
N LEU A 90 26.91 18.77 -4.48
CA LEU A 90 26.26 17.65 -5.15
C LEU A 90 26.14 17.83 -6.66
N GLN A 91 26.68 18.91 -7.24
CA GLN A 91 26.54 19.25 -8.66
C GLN A 91 26.87 18.07 -9.60
N ALA A 92 27.91 17.30 -9.30
CA ALA A 92 28.32 16.15 -10.10
C ALA A 92 27.33 14.96 -10.08
N GLN A 93 26.40 14.93 -9.11
CA GLN A 93 25.37 13.90 -8.96
C GLN A 93 23.98 14.39 -9.39
N MET A 94 23.88 15.67 -9.80
CA MET A 94 22.62 16.26 -10.20
C MET A 94 22.34 16.09 -11.68
N THR A 95 21.08 15.83 -11.99
CA THR A 95 20.53 15.99 -13.33
C THR A 95 19.71 17.26 -13.36
N GLY A 96 20.04 18.21 -14.26
CA GLY A 96 19.26 19.43 -14.44
C GLY A 96 18.00 19.15 -15.24
N ILE A 97 16.88 19.64 -14.73
CA ILE A 97 15.59 19.49 -15.39
C ILE A 97 14.78 20.77 -15.41
N GLU A 98 13.90 20.86 -16.39
CA GLU A 98 12.83 21.83 -16.49
C GLU A 98 11.50 21.10 -16.65
N LEU A 99 10.57 21.31 -15.69
CA LEU A 99 9.20 20.82 -15.74
C LEU A 99 8.27 21.96 -16.06
N ARG A 100 7.46 21.80 -17.08
CA ARG A 100 6.42 22.75 -17.49
C ARG A 100 5.03 22.16 -17.36
N CYS A 101 4.05 23.01 -17.03
CA CYS A 101 2.62 22.72 -17.14
C CYS A 101 2.04 23.66 -18.21
N GLY A 102 1.62 23.11 -19.35
CA GLY A 102 1.29 23.92 -20.50
C GLY A 102 2.48 24.75 -20.98
N GLY A 103 2.43 26.09 -20.82
CA GLY A 103 3.52 27.01 -21.18
C GLY A 103 4.35 27.47 -19.99
N GLU A 104 3.90 27.26 -18.76
CA GLU A 104 4.51 27.80 -17.55
C GLU A 104 5.53 26.85 -16.94
N ILE A 105 6.64 27.39 -16.42
CA ILE A 105 7.66 26.60 -15.70
C ILE A 105 7.14 26.37 -14.29
N VAL A 106 6.90 25.11 -13.94
CA VAL A 106 6.49 24.66 -12.59
C VAL A 106 7.71 24.42 -11.71
N PHE A 107 8.77 23.86 -12.29
CA PHE A 107 10.03 23.62 -11.60
C PHE A 107 11.19 23.72 -12.60
N ARG A 108 12.30 24.32 -12.15
CA ARG A 108 13.56 24.32 -12.86
C ARG A 108 14.69 24.22 -11.85
N GLY A 109 15.57 23.22 -12.00
CA GLY A 109 16.62 23.00 -11.01
C GLY A 109 17.32 21.67 -11.17
N GLY A 110 18.09 21.29 -10.12
CA GLY A 110 18.84 20.04 -10.04
C GLY A 110 18.06 18.95 -9.32
N VAL A 111 18.14 17.73 -9.83
CA VAL A 111 17.54 16.53 -9.23
C VAL A 111 18.64 15.54 -8.86
N VAL A 112 18.64 15.09 -7.61
CA VAL A 112 19.49 14.00 -7.13
C VAL A 112 18.62 12.79 -6.82
N ASN A 113 18.91 11.66 -7.44
CA ASN A 113 18.28 10.38 -7.14
C ASN A 113 19.18 9.59 -6.18
N SER A 114 18.65 9.26 -4.99
CA SER A 114 19.36 8.48 -3.97
C SER A 114 18.49 7.31 -3.53
N GLY A 115 18.61 6.17 -4.21
CA GLY A 115 17.74 5.01 -4.00
C GLY A 115 16.28 5.36 -4.29
N ASP A 116 15.42 5.16 -3.29
CA ASP A 116 13.97 5.45 -3.39
C ASP A 116 13.63 6.93 -3.14
N TRP A 117 14.64 7.76 -2.86
CA TRP A 117 14.45 9.18 -2.55
C TRP A 117 14.90 10.06 -3.70
N ARG A 118 14.05 11.04 -4.02
CA ARG A 118 14.33 12.09 -4.99
C ARG A 118 14.43 13.42 -4.30
N MET A 119 15.57 14.08 -4.41
CA MET A 119 15.83 15.38 -3.83
C MET A 119 15.81 16.43 -4.93
N LEU A 120 15.01 17.48 -4.75
CA LEU A 120 14.87 18.58 -5.68
C LEU A 120 15.58 19.82 -5.13
N TYR A 121 16.42 20.42 -5.94
CA TYR A 121 17.15 21.65 -5.63
C TYR A 121 16.77 22.73 -6.64
N ASN A 122 16.37 23.90 -6.15
CA ASN A 122 16.10 25.03 -7.00
C ASN A 122 17.41 25.55 -7.67
N GLU A 123 17.30 26.42 -8.68
CA GLU A 123 18.47 27.01 -9.36
C GLU A 123 19.40 27.78 -8.41
N ASP A 124 18.89 28.32 -7.30
CA ASP A 124 19.65 29.03 -6.27
C ASP A 124 20.37 28.07 -5.28
N GLY A 125 20.27 26.76 -5.48
CA GLY A 125 20.86 25.74 -4.61
C GLY A 125 20.03 25.41 -3.37
N SER A 126 18.91 26.05 -3.15
CA SER A 126 18.03 25.74 -2.03
C SER A 126 17.33 24.39 -2.23
N PHE A 127 17.25 23.60 -1.14
CA PHE A 127 16.54 22.32 -1.15
C PHE A 127 15.02 22.54 -1.06
N ASP A 128 14.27 21.99 -2.02
CA ASP A 128 12.81 22.08 -2.04
C ASP A 128 12.19 20.82 -1.43
N LEU A 129 12.01 20.85 -0.10
CA LEU A 129 11.44 19.73 0.65
C LEU A 129 10.01 19.41 0.20
N LEU A 130 9.17 20.42 -0.04
CA LEU A 130 7.75 20.22 -0.35
C LEU A 130 7.55 19.54 -1.70
N ARG A 131 8.35 19.91 -2.70
CA ARG A 131 8.31 19.29 -4.03
C ARG A 131 9.05 17.97 -4.10
N SER A 132 10.00 17.72 -3.17
CA SER A 132 10.75 16.47 -3.07
C SER A 132 9.93 15.33 -2.46
N ILE A 133 8.93 15.65 -1.62
CA ILE A 133 8.10 14.64 -0.98
C ILE A 133 7.04 14.16 -1.98
N THR A 134 7.14 12.91 -2.38
CA THR A 134 6.12 12.25 -3.19
C THR A 134 4.77 12.27 -2.45
N ALA A 135 3.70 12.39 -3.18
CA ALA A 135 2.26 12.29 -2.93
C ALA A 135 1.68 11.88 -1.54
N THR A 136 2.50 11.51 -0.57
CA THR A 136 2.08 11.06 0.76
C THR A 136 1.69 12.19 1.71
N MET A 137 2.16 13.41 1.50
CA MET A 137 1.68 14.56 2.26
C MET A 137 0.51 15.21 1.51
N SER A 138 -0.68 14.94 1.98
CA SER A 138 -1.92 15.51 1.49
C SER A 138 -2.05 16.96 1.96
N ASP A 139 -1.76 17.89 1.07
CA ASP A 139 -2.14 19.29 1.22
C ASP A 139 -3.63 19.56 0.89
N GLY A 140 -4.38 18.49 0.62
CA GLY A 140 -5.79 18.56 0.22
C GLY A 140 -6.00 18.76 -1.28
N THR A 141 -4.98 19.12 -2.05
CA THR A 141 -5.06 19.25 -3.52
C THR A 141 -4.94 17.88 -4.20
N MET A 142 -5.53 17.74 -5.38
CA MET A 142 -5.35 16.55 -6.24
C MET A 142 -4.27 16.78 -7.30
N GLU A 143 -3.67 17.96 -7.34
CA GLU A 143 -2.60 18.27 -8.27
C GLU A 143 -1.36 17.39 -7.97
N PRO A 144 -0.76 16.76 -9.00
CA PRO A 144 0.44 15.94 -8.81
C PRO A 144 1.65 16.81 -8.46
N SER A 145 2.47 16.31 -7.53
CA SER A 145 3.74 16.97 -7.19
C SER A 145 4.76 16.81 -8.32
N VAL A 146 5.78 17.67 -8.34
CA VAL A 146 6.91 17.59 -9.28
C VAL A 146 7.54 16.19 -9.24
N SER A 147 7.80 15.67 -8.05
CA SER A 147 8.41 14.36 -7.88
C SER A 147 7.51 13.23 -8.44
N THR A 148 6.18 13.32 -8.27
CA THR A 148 5.23 12.36 -8.87
C THR A 148 5.32 12.34 -10.41
N ILE A 149 5.41 13.52 -11.04
CA ILE A 149 5.53 13.60 -12.50
C ILE A 149 6.85 13.01 -12.97
N LEU A 150 7.95 13.29 -12.27
CA LEU A 150 9.26 12.73 -12.58
C LEU A 150 9.30 11.21 -12.41
N ASP A 151 8.67 10.69 -11.34
CA ASP A 151 8.57 9.23 -11.14
C ASP A 151 7.85 8.55 -12.30
N LEU A 152 6.76 9.14 -12.76
CA LEU A 152 5.99 8.61 -13.89
C LEU A 152 6.76 8.66 -15.21
N THR A 153 7.58 9.69 -15.43
CA THR A 153 8.38 9.83 -16.67
C THR A 153 9.61 8.91 -16.71
N ASP A 154 10.14 8.54 -15.54
CA ASP A 154 11.30 7.66 -15.42
C ASP A 154 10.92 6.16 -15.31
N GLY A 155 9.62 5.87 -15.22
CA GLY A 155 9.07 4.54 -14.96
C GLY A 155 8.96 4.29 -13.44
N PRO A 156 7.77 4.47 -12.87
CA PRO A 156 7.58 4.42 -11.42
C PRO A 156 7.77 3.02 -10.87
N ALA A 157 8.25 2.92 -9.64
CA ALA A 157 8.23 1.68 -8.89
C ALA A 157 6.78 1.22 -8.68
N LEU A 158 6.47 0.02 -9.15
CA LEU A 158 5.15 -0.56 -8.96
C LEU A 158 5.10 -1.27 -7.60
N THR A 159 4.04 -1.01 -6.85
CA THR A 159 3.74 -1.68 -5.60
C THR A 159 2.46 -2.51 -5.73
N HIS A 160 2.25 -3.44 -4.82
CA HIS A 160 1.03 -4.25 -4.76
C HIS A 160 0.30 -3.99 -3.46
N LYS A 161 -1.00 -4.16 -3.52
CA LYS A 161 -1.88 -3.99 -2.36
C LYS A 161 -1.96 -5.29 -1.58
N GLY A 162 -1.98 -5.16 -0.25
CA GLY A 162 -2.13 -6.30 0.64
C GLY A 162 -0.84 -7.10 0.87
N THR A 163 -0.91 -7.96 1.86
CA THR A 163 0.19 -8.84 2.24
C THR A 163 -0.30 -10.26 2.48
N TRP A 164 0.44 -11.26 2.01
CA TRP A 164 0.20 -12.66 2.32
C TRP A 164 0.26 -12.96 3.82
N LEU A 165 0.99 -12.13 4.58
CA LEU A 165 1.14 -12.29 6.02
C LEU A 165 -0.22 -12.19 6.74
N GLY A 166 -1.11 -11.28 6.29
CA GLY A 166 -2.45 -11.16 6.82
C GLY A 166 -3.29 -12.41 6.57
N TRP A 167 -3.18 -13.00 5.37
CA TRP A 167 -3.86 -14.26 5.06
C TRP A 167 -3.35 -15.41 5.93
N PHE A 168 -2.04 -15.62 6.03
CA PHE A 168 -1.45 -16.66 6.88
C PHE A 168 -1.81 -16.48 8.35
N GLY A 169 -1.77 -15.25 8.87
CA GLY A 169 -2.16 -14.94 10.25
C GLY A 169 -3.62 -15.28 10.53
N GLY A 170 -4.53 -14.89 9.64
CA GLY A 170 -5.95 -15.19 9.75
C GLY A 170 -6.24 -16.71 9.72
N VAL A 171 -5.61 -17.44 8.80
CA VAL A 171 -5.73 -18.92 8.72
C VAL A 171 -5.21 -19.57 10.00
N LEU A 172 -4.04 -19.15 10.49
CA LEU A 172 -3.45 -19.70 11.70
C LEU A 172 -4.38 -19.53 12.91
N ILE A 173 -4.98 -18.35 13.09
CA ILE A 173 -5.94 -18.11 14.19
C ILE A 173 -7.18 -19.00 14.03
N CYS A 174 -7.71 -19.15 12.81
CA CYS A 174 -8.84 -20.04 12.57
C CYS A 174 -8.51 -21.50 12.90
N VAL A 175 -7.33 -21.99 12.52
CA VAL A 175 -6.86 -23.35 12.84
C VAL A 175 -6.70 -23.53 14.34
N ILE A 176 -6.05 -22.61 15.04
CA ILE A 176 -5.91 -22.66 16.51
C ILE A 176 -7.28 -22.67 17.18
N THR A 177 -8.22 -21.83 16.73
CA THR A 177 -9.58 -21.80 17.27
C THR A 177 -10.31 -23.12 17.02
N ALA A 178 -10.19 -23.68 15.81
CA ALA A 178 -10.80 -24.98 15.50
C ALA A 178 -10.25 -26.11 16.38
N LEU A 179 -8.93 -26.16 16.58
CA LEU A 179 -8.30 -27.12 17.49
C LEU A 179 -8.76 -26.92 18.94
N ALA A 180 -8.85 -25.66 19.41
CA ALA A 180 -9.35 -25.37 20.75
C ALA A 180 -10.81 -25.76 20.94
N MET A 181 -11.62 -25.74 19.87
CA MET A 181 -13.02 -26.22 19.93
C MET A 181 -13.13 -27.73 19.87
N LEU A 182 -12.37 -28.39 18.99
CA LEU A 182 -12.46 -29.84 18.78
C LEU A 182 -11.84 -30.61 19.93
N PHE A 183 -10.79 -30.09 20.55
CA PHE A 183 -10.02 -30.74 21.62
C PHE A 183 -10.13 -29.98 22.94
N ALA A 184 -11.29 -29.37 23.21
CA ALA A 184 -11.48 -28.52 24.39
C ALA A 184 -11.22 -29.22 25.71
N ASP A 185 -11.69 -30.48 25.85
CA ASP A 185 -11.56 -31.25 27.07
C ASP A 185 -10.17 -31.87 27.21
N GLU A 186 -9.55 -32.28 26.11
CA GLU A 186 -8.17 -32.78 26.09
C GLU A 186 -7.19 -31.65 26.46
N LEU A 187 -7.39 -30.49 25.91
CA LEU A 187 -6.56 -29.29 26.23
C LEU A 187 -6.74 -28.87 27.70
N PHE A 188 -7.96 -28.96 28.22
CA PHE A 188 -8.21 -28.70 29.63
C PHE A 188 -7.48 -29.70 30.52
N ARG A 189 -7.63 -31.00 30.27
CA ARG A 189 -6.96 -32.07 31.04
C ARG A 189 -5.44 -31.95 30.95
N TRP A 190 -4.92 -31.63 29.75
CA TRP A 190 -3.50 -31.37 29.55
C TRP A 190 -3.02 -30.20 30.40
N ASN A 191 -3.72 -29.08 30.40
CA ASN A 191 -3.40 -27.90 31.23
C ASN A 191 -3.55 -28.23 32.73
N ALA A 192 -4.61 -28.96 33.13
CA ALA A 192 -4.85 -29.37 34.51
C ALA A 192 -3.75 -30.31 35.02
N SER A 193 -3.14 -31.15 34.17
CA SER A 193 -2.07 -32.07 34.54
C SER A 193 -0.82 -31.39 35.12
N PHE A 194 -0.61 -30.12 34.82
CA PHE A 194 0.48 -29.30 35.39
C PHE A 194 0.11 -28.70 36.77
N LEU A 195 -1.20 -28.68 37.12
CA LEU A 195 -1.71 -27.98 38.31
C LEU A 195 -2.25 -28.96 39.35
N VAL A 196 -2.80 -30.11 38.94
CA VAL A 196 -3.50 -31.05 39.81
C VAL A 196 -3.00 -32.48 39.58
N ARG A 197 -2.93 -33.27 40.65
CA ARG A 197 -2.40 -34.64 40.64
C ARG A 197 -3.30 -35.64 39.93
N ASN A 198 -4.63 -35.42 39.91
CA ASN A 198 -5.65 -36.26 39.27
C ASN A 198 -6.39 -35.49 38.18
N ALA A 199 -5.68 -35.06 37.14
CA ALA A 199 -6.24 -34.23 36.06
C ALA A 199 -7.29 -34.98 35.22
N GLU A 200 -7.28 -36.31 35.19
CA GLU A 200 -8.24 -37.12 34.44
C GLU A 200 -9.68 -37.06 35.01
N GLU A 201 -9.81 -36.82 36.33
CA GLU A 201 -11.08 -36.70 37.02
C GLU A 201 -11.51 -35.26 37.21
N ALA A 202 -10.68 -34.31 36.76
CA ALA A 202 -10.98 -32.88 36.88
C ALA A 202 -12.08 -32.45 35.92
N GLU A 203 -13.11 -31.80 36.45
CA GLU A 203 -14.17 -31.15 35.67
C GLU A 203 -13.88 -29.66 35.50
N PRO A 204 -14.16 -29.09 34.31
CA PRO A 204 -13.99 -27.64 34.08
C PRO A 204 -14.98 -26.85 34.93
N SER A 205 -14.52 -25.78 35.56
CA SER A 205 -15.37 -24.86 36.30
C SER A 205 -16.25 -24.05 35.33
N ASP A 206 -17.34 -23.47 35.87
CA ASP A 206 -18.22 -22.56 35.09
C ASP A 206 -17.44 -21.39 34.48
N TRP A 207 -16.42 -20.91 35.15
CA TRP A 207 -15.54 -19.84 34.66
C TRP A 207 -14.67 -20.31 33.47
N GLU A 208 -14.16 -21.51 33.55
CA GLU A 208 -13.42 -22.15 32.44
C GLU A 208 -14.31 -22.31 31.20
N ILE A 209 -15.54 -22.79 31.41
CA ILE A 209 -16.54 -22.95 30.35
C ILE A 209 -16.86 -21.57 29.72
N ALA A 210 -17.12 -20.57 30.53
CA ALA A 210 -17.37 -19.20 30.05
C ALA A 210 -16.17 -18.65 29.26
N GLY A 211 -14.94 -18.87 29.76
CA GLY A 211 -13.71 -18.45 29.09
C GLY A 211 -13.56 -19.09 27.69
N ARG A 212 -13.91 -20.39 27.55
CA ARG A 212 -13.92 -21.08 26.25
C ARG A 212 -14.86 -20.40 25.25
N TYR A 213 -16.11 -20.11 25.66
CA TYR A 213 -17.10 -19.47 24.78
C TYR A 213 -16.66 -18.06 24.37
N ILE A 214 -16.07 -17.30 25.29
CA ILE A 214 -15.51 -15.98 24.97
C ILE A 214 -14.38 -16.12 23.93
N THR A 215 -13.43 -17.02 24.15
CA THR A 215 -12.31 -17.27 23.23
C THR A 215 -12.79 -17.71 21.86
N TRP A 216 -13.75 -18.67 21.79
CA TRP A 216 -14.33 -19.14 20.54
C TRP A 216 -15.11 -18.06 19.76
N THR A 217 -15.55 -17.01 20.43
CA THR A 217 -16.22 -15.88 19.77
C THR A 217 -15.21 -14.81 19.35
N VAL A 218 -14.26 -14.46 20.20
CA VAL A 218 -13.30 -13.38 19.96
C VAL A 218 -12.29 -13.74 18.88
N LEU A 219 -11.73 -14.96 18.91
CA LEU A 219 -10.67 -15.34 17.95
C LEU A 219 -11.13 -15.32 16.48
N PRO A 220 -12.32 -15.83 16.09
CA PRO A 220 -12.79 -15.70 14.71
C PRO A 220 -13.01 -14.25 14.27
N VAL A 221 -13.46 -13.37 15.18
CA VAL A 221 -13.58 -11.95 14.89
C VAL A 221 -12.19 -11.32 14.65
N MET A 222 -11.21 -11.66 15.49
CA MET A 222 -9.82 -11.23 15.27
C MET A 222 -9.26 -11.74 13.94
N ALA A 223 -9.52 -12.99 13.59
CA ALA A 223 -9.11 -13.56 12.31
C ALA A 223 -9.71 -12.78 11.13
N ALA A 224 -11.00 -12.44 11.19
CA ALA A 224 -11.65 -11.61 10.18
C ALA A 224 -11.01 -10.24 10.03
N VAL A 225 -10.69 -9.58 11.15
CA VAL A 225 -9.98 -8.28 11.16
C VAL A 225 -8.59 -8.42 10.50
N ILE A 226 -7.82 -9.46 10.85
CA ILE A 226 -6.49 -9.68 10.29
C ILE A 226 -6.57 -9.97 8.79
N PHE A 227 -7.53 -10.76 8.33
CA PHE A 227 -7.78 -10.96 6.91
C PHE A 227 -8.05 -9.64 6.18
N ILE A 228 -8.93 -8.78 6.73
CA ILE A 228 -9.28 -7.48 6.14
C ILE A 228 -8.07 -6.54 6.12
N LEU A 229 -7.28 -6.50 7.21
CA LEU A 229 -6.07 -5.69 7.28
C LEU A 229 -5.01 -6.17 6.28
N GLY A 230 -4.92 -7.49 6.05
CA GLY A 230 -4.03 -8.07 5.06
C GLY A 230 -4.37 -7.74 3.61
N LEU A 231 -5.57 -7.19 3.32
CA LEU A 231 -5.97 -6.74 1.98
C LEU A 231 -5.68 -5.25 1.71
N LYS A 232 -5.25 -4.50 2.73
CA LYS A 232 -4.91 -3.08 2.60
C LYS A 232 -3.47 -2.89 2.17
#